data_2131ca581ab4b8a53630fc04d84cb215
#
_entry.id   2131ca581ab4b8a53630fc04d84cb215
#
_cell.length_a   1.000
_cell.length_b   1.000
_cell.length_c   1.000
_cell.angle_alpha   90.00
_cell.angle_beta   90.00
_cell.angle_gamma   90.00
#
_symmetry.space_group_name_H-M   'P 1'
#
loop_
_entity.id
_entity.type
_entity.pdbx_description
1 polymer ?
#
loop_
_entity_poly.entity_id
_entity_poly.type
_entity_poly.pdbx_seq_one_letter_code
_entity_poly.pdbx_strand_id
1 'polypeptide(L)'
;PTPEELGDGIYRIYYSGRNNNNQSHISWVDVDLNKPYQVIKYSDGPVLAPGALGCFDDNGVTPSCVINLGNGEKALYFIGWNPGSTVRMHLFGGLAISTDNGKTFSRFSRAPIIERCSTDPYLNTAPWVVKIEDGFHMYYVSGHEWKNKDLPRYNIKMAHSKDGKNWERDGHVCIDFKDDSENALARPYVIFEDKLWKMWFAYKSQKYRIGYAESIDGIDWIRQDELAGIDVGNTGFDDDMIEYAAVVRYNDQHFMFYNGNNYGVDGIGLAVEK
;
A
#
# COMPACT_ATOMS: atom_id res chain seq x y z
N PRO A 1 -6.01 -4.00 -0.24
CA PRO A 1 -7.00 -3.00 0.18
C PRO A 1 -6.34 -1.69 0.59
N THR A 2 -7.04 -0.56 0.35
CA THR A 2 -6.62 0.78 0.78
C THR A 2 -7.85 1.51 1.30
N PRO A 3 -8.06 1.56 2.62
CA PRO A 3 -9.25 2.14 3.22
C PRO A 3 -9.18 3.67 3.29
N GLU A 4 -10.35 4.29 3.15
CA GLU A 4 -10.62 5.70 3.41
C GLU A 4 -11.87 5.81 4.26
N GLU A 5 -11.80 6.49 5.41
CA GLU A 5 -12.96 6.76 6.25
C GLU A 5 -13.88 7.79 5.61
N LEU A 6 -15.18 7.47 5.52
CA LEU A 6 -16.23 8.37 5.04
C LEU A 6 -17.13 8.92 6.16
N GLY A 7 -16.97 8.43 7.40
CA GLY A 7 -17.78 8.76 8.58
C GLY A 7 -18.83 7.70 8.90
N ASP A 8 -19.36 7.74 10.13
CA ASP A 8 -20.42 6.86 10.62
C ASP A 8 -20.17 5.35 10.46
N GLY A 9 -18.89 4.93 10.48
CA GLY A 9 -18.48 3.54 10.27
C GLY A 9 -18.47 3.09 8.82
N ILE A 10 -18.69 4.00 7.89
CA ILE A 10 -18.56 3.71 6.45
C ILE A 10 -17.11 3.91 6.00
N TYR A 11 -16.56 2.90 5.38
CA TYR A 11 -15.23 2.94 4.79
C TYR A 11 -15.27 2.64 3.30
N ARG A 12 -14.56 3.44 2.52
CA ARG A 12 -14.28 3.16 1.12
C ARG A 12 -12.99 2.37 1.01
N ILE A 13 -13.05 1.22 0.39
CA ILE A 13 -11.89 0.36 0.16
C ILE A 13 -11.53 0.42 -1.31
N TYR A 14 -10.43 1.12 -1.62
CA TYR A 14 -9.86 1.08 -2.96
C TYR A 14 -9.12 -0.24 -3.15
N TYR A 15 -9.28 -0.82 -4.34
CA TYR A 15 -8.64 -2.08 -4.73
C TYR A 15 -8.26 -2.05 -6.21
N SER A 16 -7.41 -2.97 -6.63
CA SER A 16 -7.13 -3.17 -8.04
C SER A 16 -7.80 -4.41 -8.59
N GLY A 17 -8.46 -4.25 -9.74
CA GLY A 17 -8.95 -5.33 -10.56
C GLY A 17 -8.11 -5.46 -11.83
N ARG A 18 -8.14 -6.63 -12.47
CA ARG A 18 -7.47 -6.87 -13.76
C ARG A 18 -8.46 -7.08 -14.87
N ASN A 19 -8.18 -6.52 -16.04
CA ASN A 19 -8.93 -6.77 -17.25
C ASN A 19 -8.43 -8.04 -17.98
N ASN A 20 -9.06 -8.39 -19.09
CA ASN A 20 -8.71 -9.57 -19.89
C ASN A 20 -7.30 -9.51 -20.50
N ASN A 21 -6.68 -8.34 -20.58
CA ASN A 21 -5.29 -8.14 -21.04
C ASN A 21 -4.29 -8.19 -19.87
N ASN A 22 -4.73 -8.60 -18.66
CA ASN A 22 -3.95 -8.63 -17.45
C ASN A 22 -3.42 -7.24 -17.00
N GLN A 23 -4.09 -6.16 -17.41
CA GLN A 23 -3.79 -4.80 -16.97
C GLN A 23 -4.63 -4.46 -15.75
N SER A 24 -4.00 -3.92 -14.70
CA SER A 24 -4.69 -3.55 -13.47
C SER A 24 -5.20 -2.10 -13.51
N HIS A 25 -6.36 -1.90 -12.92
CA HIS A 25 -7.00 -0.59 -12.73
C HIS A 25 -7.52 -0.46 -11.30
N ILE A 26 -7.73 0.76 -10.83
CA ILE A 26 -8.22 1.03 -9.48
C ILE A 26 -9.73 1.27 -9.51
N SER A 27 -10.45 0.56 -8.63
CA SER A 27 -11.87 0.74 -8.33
C SER A 27 -12.06 0.81 -6.82
N TRP A 28 -13.27 0.99 -6.34
CA TRP A 28 -13.57 0.97 -4.91
C TRP A 28 -14.92 0.31 -4.60
N VAL A 29 -15.04 -0.13 -3.34
CA VAL A 29 -16.28 -0.51 -2.69
C VAL A 29 -16.43 0.26 -1.39
N ASP A 30 -17.68 0.58 -1.02
CA ASP A 30 -17.99 1.12 0.30
C ASP A 30 -18.53 -0.02 1.17
N VAL A 31 -18.01 -0.13 2.39
CA VAL A 31 -18.40 -1.13 3.40
C VAL A 31 -18.88 -0.41 4.67
N ASP A 32 -19.86 -1.00 5.34
CA ASP A 32 -20.37 -0.53 6.64
C ASP A 32 -19.81 -1.41 7.74
N LEU A 33 -18.95 -0.87 8.62
CA LEU A 33 -18.36 -1.62 9.73
C LEU A 33 -19.37 -1.94 10.84
N ASN A 34 -20.55 -1.30 10.85
CA ASN A 34 -21.66 -1.77 11.69
C ASN A 34 -22.25 -3.10 11.17
N LYS A 35 -21.98 -3.43 9.90
CA LYS A 35 -22.32 -4.68 9.20
C LYS A 35 -21.12 -5.14 8.39
N PRO A 36 -20.01 -5.55 9.02
CA PRO A 36 -18.68 -5.60 8.43
C PRO A 36 -18.50 -6.49 7.18
N TYR A 37 -19.42 -7.36 6.91
CA TYR A 37 -19.37 -8.23 5.71
C TYR A 37 -20.31 -7.76 4.59
N GLN A 38 -20.87 -6.54 4.70
CA GLN A 38 -21.79 -6.01 3.71
C GLN A 38 -21.13 -4.90 2.87
N VAL A 39 -20.96 -5.16 1.58
CA VAL A 39 -20.69 -4.11 0.59
C VAL A 39 -22.00 -3.36 0.31
N ILE A 40 -21.97 -2.04 0.50
CA ILE A 40 -23.15 -1.18 0.34
C ILE A 40 -23.13 -0.40 -0.97
N LYS A 41 -21.96 -0.23 -1.58
CA LYS A 41 -21.80 0.50 -2.85
C LYS A 41 -20.50 0.14 -3.55
N TYR A 42 -20.43 0.31 -4.88
CA TYR A 42 -19.20 0.19 -5.70
C TYR A 42 -19.06 1.37 -6.63
N SER A 43 -17.83 1.58 -7.15
CA SER A 43 -17.59 2.52 -8.24
C SER A 43 -18.31 2.06 -9.52
N ASP A 44 -18.82 3.01 -10.30
CA ASP A 44 -19.46 2.74 -11.61
C ASP A 44 -18.46 2.21 -12.65
N GLY A 45 -17.16 2.29 -12.35
CA GLY A 45 -16.06 1.83 -13.17
C GLY A 45 -14.72 2.18 -12.52
N PRO A 46 -13.60 2.00 -13.23
CA PRO A 46 -12.30 2.38 -12.73
C PRO A 46 -12.20 3.87 -12.44
N VAL A 47 -11.70 4.23 -11.25
CA VAL A 47 -11.39 5.62 -10.86
C VAL A 47 -10.00 6.06 -11.32
N LEU A 48 -9.13 5.09 -11.61
CA LEU A 48 -7.84 5.29 -12.27
C LEU A 48 -7.52 4.08 -13.14
N ALA A 49 -7.32 4.31 -14.43
CA ALA A 49 -6.93 3.30 -15.42
C ALA A 49 -5.41 3.31 -15.67
N PRO A 50 -4.83 2.30 -16.36
CA PRO A 50 -3.44 2.31 -16.80
C PRO A 50 -3.04 3.60 -17.51
N GLY A 51 -1.77 3.97 -17.43
CA GLY A 51 -1.18 5.15 -18.08
C GLY A 51 -1.07 5.00 -19.58
N ALA A 52 -0.60 6.06 -20.23
CA ALA A 52 -0.31 6.02 -21.65
C ALA A 52 0.87 5.08 -21.94
N LEU A 53 0.85 4.45 -23.11
CA LEU A 53 1.91 3.54 -23.57
C LEU A 53 3.30 4.17 -23.40
N GLY A 54 4.21 3.45 -22.75
CA GLY A 54 5.58 3.89 -22.43
C GLY A 54 5.70 4.67 -21.12
N CYS A 55 4.60 4.98 -20.42
CA CYS A 55 4.66 5.51 -19.05
C CYS A 55 4.94 4.39 -18.05
N PHE A 56 5.39 4.76 -16.85
CA PHE A 56 5.77 3.81 -15.78
C PHE A 56 4.62 2.92 -15.29
N ASP A 57 3.40 3.26 -15.64
CA ASP A 57 2.14 2.62 -15.21
C ASP A 57 1.26 2.17 -16.38
N ASP A 58 1.85 1.98 -17.55
CA ASP A 58 1.12 1.64 -18.79
C ASP A 58 0.52 0.23 -18.79
N ASN A 59 1.01 -0.65 -17.93
CA ASN A 59 0.46 -2.01 -17.78
C ASN A 59 -0.37 -2.19 -16.51
N GLY A 60 -0.45 -1.17 -15.67
CA GLY A 60 -1.37 -1.22 -14.54
C GLY A 60 -1.08 -0.27 -13.40
N VAL A 61 -2.13 -0.07 -12.60
CA VAL A 61 -2.13 0.73 -11.39
C VAL A 61 -2.77 -0.05 -10.24
N THR A 62 -2.23 0.13 -9.02
CA THR A 62 -2.74 -0.47 -7.79
C THR A 62 -2.77 0.60 -6.70
N PRO A 63 -3.87 0.76 -5.91
CA PRO A 63 -3.93 1.77 -4.88
C PRO A 63 -2.94 1.46 -3.75
N SER A 64 -2.38 2.48 -3.16
CA SER A 64 -1.47 2.33 -2.02
C SER A 64 -1.91 3.14 -0.81
N CYS A 65 -2.21 4.42 -0.97
CA CYS A 65 -2.64 5.30 0.10
C CYS A 65 -3.61 6.37 -0.42
N VAL A 66 -4.60 6.73 0.38
CA VAL A 66 -5.49 7.87 0.09
C VAL A 66 -5.50 8.81 1.27
N ILE A 67 -5.22 10.10 1.04
CA ILE A 67 -5.27 11.14 2.06
C ILE A 67 -5.95 12.42 1.55
N ASN A 68 -6.47 13.21 2.47
CA ASN A 68 -6.93 14.56 2.19
C ASN A 68 -5.76 15.54 2.29
N LEU A 69 -5.43 16.22 1.19
CA LEU A 69 -4.39 17.26 1.18
C LEU A 69 -4.88 18.60 1.75
N GLY A 70 -6.18 18.78 1.90
CA GLY A 70 -6.84 20.07 2.16
C GLY A 70 -7.35 20.70 0.88
N ASN A 71 -8.01 21.87 1.01
CA ASN A 71 -8.59 22.66 -0.12
C ASN A 71 -9.51 21.83 -1.04
N GLY A 72 -10.13 20.76 -0.56
CA GLY A 72 -10.99 19.87 -1.35
C GLY A 72 -10.24 18.87 -2.23
N GLU A 73 -8.92 18.79 -2.14
CA GLU A 73 -8.12 17.82 -2.87
C GLU A 73 -7.91 16.53 -2.07
N LYS A 74 -8.14 15.38 -2.73
CA LYS A 74 -7.69 14.06 -2.27
C LYS A 74 -6.52 13.58 -3.10
N ALA A 75 -5.50 13.06 -2.44
CA ALA A 75 -4.36 12.39 -3.05
C ALA A 75 -4.58 10.88 -3.00
N LEU A 76 -4.49 10.23 -4.14
CA LEU A 76 -4.34 8.78 -4.29
C LEU A 76 -2.90 8.50 -4.70
N TYR A 77 -2.11 8.00 -3.77
CA TYR A 77 -0.80 7.43 -4.07
C TYR A 77 -1.01 6.00 -4.57
N PHE A 78 -0.35 5.65 -5.65
CA PHE A 78 -0.55 4.37 -6.30
C PHE A 78 0.77 3.73 -6.75
N ILE A 79 0.73 2.44 -6.96
CA ILE A 79 1.79 1.64 -7.58
C ILE A 79 1.51 1.62 -9.08
N GLY A 80 2.43 2.14 -9.87
CA GLY A 80 2.43 1.94 -11.31
C GLY A 80 3.41 0.83 -11.68
N TRP A 81 3.05 -0.01 -12.65
CA TRP A 81 3.92 -1.08 -13.10
C TRP A 81 3.89 -1.30 -14.61
N ASN A 82 5.02 -1.77 -15.12
CA ASN A 82 5.13 -2.29 -16.46
C ASN A 82 6.12 -3.47 -16.51
N PRO A 83 5.96 -4.40 -17.47
CA PRO A 83 6.89 -5.51 -17.64
C PRO A 83 8.26 -5.01 -18.09
N GLY A 84 9.30 -5.70 -17.64
CA GLY A 84 10.67 -5.47 -18.09
C GLY A 84 11.20 -6.61 -18.95
N SER A 85 12.23 -6.35 -19.72
CA SER A 85 12.90 -7.36 -20.56
C SER A 85 14.06 -8.05 -19.85
N THR A 86 14.85 -7.31 -19.07
CA THR A 86 16.00 -7.82 -18.30
C THR A 86 15.61 -8.29 -16.91
N VAL A 87 14.64 -7.61 -16.32
CA VAL A 87 13.96 -7.99 -15.07
C VAL A 87 12.48 -8.10 -15.35
N ARG A 88 11.76 -8.93 -14.60
CA ARG A 88 10.35 -9.24 -14.91
C ARG A 88 9.42 -8.03 -14.88
N MET A 89 9.74 -7.00 -14.09
CA MET A 89 8.87 -5.83 -13.89
C MET A 89 9.63 -4.60 -13.41
N HIS A 90 9.04 -3.44 -13.68
CA HIS A 90 9.38 -2.18 -13.05
C HIS A 90 8.18 -1.68 -12.24
N LEU A 91 8.42 -1.21 -11.01
CA LEU A 91 7.42 -0.70 -10.10
C LEU A 91 7.85 0.67 -9.59
N PHE A 92 6.96 1.66 -9.68
CA PHE A 92 7.21 3.01 -9.18
C PHE A 92 5.96 3.58 -8.51
N GLY A 93 6.18 4.50 -7.55
CA GLY A 93 5.12 5.24 -6.89
C GLY A 93 4.64 6.41 -7.73
N GLY A 94 3.33 6.48 -7.96
CA GLY A 94 2.66 7.58 -8.62
C GLY A 94 1.71 8.32 -7.70
N LEU A 95 1.23 9.48 -8.16
CA LEU A 95 0.24 10.32 -7.48
C LEU A 95 -0.86 10.72 -8.46
N ALA A 96 -2.10 10.60 -8.02
CA ALA A 96 -3.27 11.15 -8.71
C ALA A 96 -4.10 11.98 -7.73
N ILE A 97 -4.69 13.06 -8.23
CA ILE A 97 -5.47 14.02 -7.45
C ILE A 97 -6.93 13.95 -7.87
N SER A 98 -7.81 13.99 -6.88
CA SER A 98 -9.25 14.16 -7.06
C SER A 98 -9.69 15.50 -6.45
N THR A 99 -10.58 16.19 -7.16
CA THR A 99 -11.28 17.41 -6.70
C THR A 99 -12.80 17.19 -6.59
N ASP A 100 -13.26 15.94 -6.77
CA ASP A 100 -14.67 15.56 -6.75
C ASP A 100 -14.97 14.53 -5.63
N ASN A 101 -14.20 14.60 -4.56
CA ASN A 101 -14.31 13.73 -3.38
C ASN A 101 -14.05 12.24 -3.67
N GLY A 102 -13.06 11.95 -4.54
CA GLY A 102 -12.62 10.58 -4.82
C GLY A 102 -13.51 9.83 -5.83
N LYS A 103 -14.38 10.52 -6.58
CA LYS A 103 -15.18 9.89 -7.66
C LYS A 103 -14.29 9.60 -8.86
N THR A 104 -13.41 10.55 -9.20
CA THR A 104 -12.42 10.40 -10.26
C THR A 104 -11.06 10.91 -9.80
N PHE A 105 -9.99 10.39 -10.40
CA PHE A 105 -8.62 10.80 -10.13
C PHE A 105 -7.88 11.13 -11.43
N SER A 106 -7.17 12.24 -11.43
CA SER A 106 -6.29 12.66 -12.52
C SER A 106 -4.83 12.55 -12.08
N ARG A 107 -3.97 11.96 -12.90
CA ARG A 107 -2.53 11.88 -12.59
C ARG A 107 -1.94 13.25 -12.35
N PHE A 108 -1.23 13.41 -11.23
CA PHE A 108 -0.46 14.62 -10.95
C PHE A 108 0.69 14.78 -11.96
N SER A 109 1.33 13.66 -12.32
CA SER A 109 2.42 13.61 -13.28
C SER A 109 2.34 12.33 -14.13
N ARG A 110 2.90 12.36 -15.33
CA ARG A 110 3.12 11.18 -16.18
C ARG A 110 4.40 10.42 -15.78
N ALA A 111 5.28 11.05 -14.99
CA ALA A 111 6.43 10.43 -14.36
C ALA A 111 6.09 10.01 -12.92
N PRO A 112 6.82 9.02 -12.34
CA PRO A 112 6.67 8.68 -10.93
C PRO A 112 7.03 9.86 -10.03
N ILE A 113 6.45 9.90 -8.81
CA ILE A 113 6.82 10.90 -7.79
C ILE A 113 8.03 10.48 -6.96
N ILE A 114 8.38 9.19 -6.99
CA ILE A 114 9.59 8.63 -6.40
C ILE A 114 10.31 7.80 -7.46
N GLU A 115 11.21 8.46 -8.20
CA GLU A 115 12.04 7.83 -9.23
C GLU A 115 13.29 7.18 -8.65
N ARG A 116 14.06 6.50 -9.49
CA ARG A 116 15.39 6.00 -9.15
C ARG A 116 16.32 7.14 -8.78
N CYS A 117 17.15 6.90 -7.77
CA CYS A 117 18.21 7.81 -7.36
C CYS A 117 19.39 6.99 -6.80
N SER A 118 20.42 7.66 -6.30
CA SER A 118 21.62 7.00 -5.78
C SER A 118 21.35 6.08 -4.59
N THR A 119 20.38 6.43 -3.74
CA THR A 119 19.97 5.61 -2.58
C THR A 119 18.96 4.52 -2.93
N ASP A 120 18.26 4.66 -4.07
CA ASP A 120 17.16 3.79 -4.49
C ASP A 120 17.27 3.44 -5.99
N PRO A 121 18.27 2.62 -6.40
CA PRO A 121 18.62 2.47 -7.81
C PRO A 121 17.72 1.50 -8.58
N TYR A 122 16.84 0.75 -7.92
CA TYR A 122 16.06 -0.31 -8.57
C TYR A 122 14.58 0.08 -8.74
N LEU A 123 13.71 -0.41 -7.88
CA LEU A 123 12.28 -0.13 -7.86
C LEU A 123 11.92 0.69 -6.60
N ASN A 124 10.97 1.62 -6.72
CA ASN A 124 10.51 2.47 -5.62
C ASN A 124 9.01 2.58 -5.70
N THR A 125 8.28 1.96 -4.76
CA THR A 125 6.86 1.75 -4.94
C THR A 125 6.10 1.64 -3.62
N ALA A 126 4.80 1.37 -3.70
CA ALA A 126 3.89 1.17 -2.56
C ALA A 126 3.99 2.28 -1.49
N PRO A 127 3.87 3.56 -1.87
CA PRO A 127 3.95 4.66 -0.94
C PRO A 127 2.76 4.66 0.02
N TRP A 128 3.02 4.70 1.31
CA TRP A 128 2.05 5.00 2.36
C TRP A 128 2.39 6.34 2.98
N VAL A 129 1.45 7.27 2.97
CA VAL A 129 1.70 8.65 3.37
C VAL A 129 0.88 8.99 4.60
N VAL A 130 1.53 9.60 5.59
CA VAL A 130 0.90 10.13 6.80
C VAL A 130 1.21 11.62 6.93
N LYS A 131 0.22 12.37 7.39
CA LYS A 131 0.40 13.79 7.70
C LYS A 131 1.02 13.91 9.08
N ILE A 132 2.03 14.77 9.19
CA ILE A 132 2.68 15.15 10.45
C ILE A 132 2.51 16.66 10.67
N GLU A 133 2.99 17.19 11.80
CA GLU A 133 2.86 18.62 12.15
C GLU A 133 3.47 19.50 11.05
N ASP A 134 4.62 19.14 10.54
CA ASP A 134 5.45 19.92 9.62
C ASP A 134 5.48 19.37 8.17
N GLY A 135 4.41 18.71 7.71
CA GLY A 135 4.32 18.16 6.36
C GLY A 135 3.87 16.71 6.33
N PHE A 136 4.65 15.86 5.67
CA PHE A 136 4.26 14.47 5.43
C PHE A 136 5.46 13.53 5.53
N HIS A 137 5.26 12.35 6.11
CA HIS A 137 6.13 11.19 5.95
C HIS A 137 5.55 10.24 4.91
N MET A 138 6.41 9.69 4.08
CA MET A 138 6.08 8.57 3.20
C MET A 138 6.92 7.37 3.62
N TYR A 139 6.26 6.24 3.86
CA TYR A 139 6.91 4.93 3.96
C TYR A 139 6.71 4.22 2.64
N TYR A 140 7.79 3.71 2.04
CA TYR A 140 7.72 3.13 0.70
C TYR A 140 8.63 1.92 0.56
N VAL A 141 8.31 1.08 -0.40
CA VAL A 141 9.13 -0.07 -0.77
C VAL A 141 10.28 0.38 -1.65
N SER A 142 11.50 0.08 -1.24
CA SER A 142 12.72 0.33 -2.00
C SER A 142 13.42 -0.97 -2.40
N GLY A 143 13.72 -1.14 -3.68
CA GLY A 143 14.50 -2.25 -4.19
C GLY A 143 15.93 -2.20 -3.69
N HIS A 144 16.38 -3.29 -3.06
CA HIS A 144 17.74 -3.47 -2.57
C HIS A 144 18.63 -4.13 -3.63
N GLU A 145 18.14 -5.18 -4.29
CA GLU A 145 18.84 -5.94 -5.33
C GLU A 145 17.88 -6.77 -6.20
N TRP A 146 18.38 -7.29 -7.29
CA TRP A 146 17.77 -8.38 -8.04
C TRP A 146 18.70 -9.59 -7.97
N LYS A 147 18.31 -10.65 -7.22
CA LYS A 147 19.06 -11.92 -7.15
C LYS A 147 19.10 -12.64 -8.50
N ASN A 148 18.05 -12.50 -9.30
CA ASN A 148 17.92 -12.90 -10.69
C ASN A 148 16.77 -12.12 -11.35
N LYS A 149 16.49 -12.35 -12.63
CA LYS A 149 15.47 -11.60 -13.39
C LYS A 149 14.05 -11.65 -12.78
N ASP A 150 13.74 -12.68 -11.98
CA ASP A 150 12.41 -12.92 -11.43
C ASP A 150 12.32 -12.68 -9.91
N LEU A 151 13.44 -12.49 -9.23
CA LEU A 151 13.53 -12.39 -7.78
C LEU A 151 14.17 -11.06 -7.33
N PRO A 152 13.38 -10.00 -7.17
CA PRO A 152 13.83 -8.79 -6.50
C PRO A 152 13.92 -8.99 -5.00
N ARG A 153 14.78 -8.21 -4.36
CA ARG A 153 14.85 -8.05 -2.91
C ARG A 153 14.58 -6.59 -2.56
N TYR A 154 13.65 -6.32 -1.63
CA TYR A 154 13.23 -4.95 -1.30
C TYR A 154 12.82 -4.81 0.16
N ASN A 155 13.15 -3.66 0.75
CA ASN A 155 12.85 -3.29 2.13
C ASN A 155 11.97 -2.03 2.19
N ILE A 156 11.70 -1.53 3.42
CA ILE A 156 10.87 -0.35 3.63
C ILE A 156 11.76 0.81 4.06
N LYS A 157 11.68 1.90 3.32
CA LYS A 157 12.34 3.18 3.59
C LYS A 157 11.34 4.29 3.80
N MET A 158 11.85 5.47 4.19
CA MET A 158 11.03 6.67 4.34
C MET A 158 11.52 7.83 3.48
N ALA A 159 10.61 8.78 3.27
CA ALA A 159 10.83 10.07 2.63
C ALA A 159 10.04 11.16 3.33
N HIS A 160 10.46 12.41 3.17
CA HIS A 160 9.82 13.59 3.74
C HIS A 160 9.29 14.51 2.65
N SER A 161 8.19 15.23 2.94
CA SER A 161 7.63 16.23 2.05
C SER A 161 6.93 17.34 2.83
N LYS A 162 6.99 18.57 2.30
CA LYS A 162 6.21 19.70 2.83
C LYS A 162 4.81 19.80 2.21
N ASP A 163 4.61 19.24 1.02
CA ASP A 163 3.41 19.43 0.20
C ASP A 163 2.70 18.12 -0.21
N GLY A 164 3.27 16.96 0.17
CA GLY A 164 2.77 15.64 -0.23
C GLY A 164 2.97 15.31 -1.72
N LYS A 165 3.67 16.14 -2.47
CA LYS A 165 3.85 16.00 -3.93
C LYS A 165 5.33 15.83 -4.31
N ASN A 166 6.21 16.59 -3.64
CA ASN A 166 7.66 16.56 -3.83
C ASN A 166 8.34 15.92 -2.61
N TRP A 167 9.23 14.94 -2.84
CA TRP A 167 9.75 14.07 -1.80
C TRP A 167 11.28 14.11 -1.70
N GLU A 168 11.78 14.33 -0.50
CA GLU A 168 13.20 14.25 -0.15
C GLU A 168 13.51 12.88 0.45
N ARG A 169 14.59 12.23 0.00
CA ARG A 169 15.01 10.89 0.39
C ARG A 169 16.49 10.87 0.75
N ASP A 170 16.81 10.44 1.94
CA ASP A 170 18.18 10.24 2.43
C ASP A 170 18.62 8.76 2.44
N GLY A 171 17.68 7.85 2.15
CA GLY A 171 17.91 6.41 2.14
C GLY A 171 17.66 5.73 3.48
N HIS A 172 17.06 6.42 4.47
CA HIS A 172 16.75 5.84 5.78
C HIS A 172 15.89 4.58 5.66
N VAL A 173 16.34 3.49 6.28
CA VAL A 173 15.66 2.18 6.27
C VAL A 173 14.84 2.06 7.55
N CYS A 174 13.51 1.97 7.41
CA CYS A 174 12.60 1.77 8.53
C CYS A 174 12.51 0.30 8.97
N ILE A 175 12.32 -0.60 7.99
CA ILE A 175 12.25 -2.04 8.24
C ILE A 175 13.18 -2.75 7.27
N ASP A 176 14.10 -3.53 7.83
CA ASP A 176 15.04 -4.34 7.05
C ASP A 176 14.77 -5.84 7.21
N PHE A 177 15.45 -6.64 6.40
CA PHE A 177 15.36 -8.09 6.42
C PHE A 177 15.83 -8.65 7.76
N LYS A 178 15.14 -9.68 8.27
CA LYS A 178 15.60 -10.43 9.43
C LYS A 178 16.84 -11.27 9.13
N ASP A 179 16.87 -11.85 7.92
CA ASP A 179 17.95 -12.71 7.44
C ASP A 179 17.95 -12.83 5.90
N ASP A 180 18.85 -13.62 5.35
CA ASP A 180 19.00 -13.83 3.92
C ASP A 180 17.87 -14.62 3.25
N SER A 181 17.00 -15.27 4.03
CA SER A 181 15.83 -15.97 3.50
C SER A 181 14.71 -15.01 3.12
N GLU A 182 14.64 -13.84 3.75
CA GLU A 182 13.67 -12.82 3.40
C GLU A 182 14.06 -12.11 2.10
N ASN A 183 13.08 -11.94 1.22
CA ASN A 183 13.29 -11.26 -0.05
C ASN A 183 12.31 -10.11 -0.31
N ALA A 184 11.28 -9.96 0.51
CA ALA A 184 10.28 -8.92 0.31
C ALA A 184 9.76 -8.36 1.64
N LEU A 185 9.80 -7.04 1.77
CA LEU A 185 9.08 -6.26 2.78
C LEU A 185 8.22 -5.25 2.03
N ALA A 186 6.91 -5.41 2.05
CA ALA A 186 6.01 -4.74 1.12
C ALA A 186 4.82 -4.07 1.80
N ARG A 187 4.26 -3.06 1.14
CA ARG A 187 2.98 -2.46 1.51
C ARG A 187 2.93 -2.02 2.97
N PRO A 188 3.81 -1.10 3.41
CA PRO A 188 3.69 -0.52 4.73
C PRO A 188 2.31 0.14 4.89
N TYR A 189 1.68 -0.07 6.02
CA TYR A 189 0.47 0.59 6.47
C TYR A 189 0.73 1.16 7.86
N VAL A 190 0.73 2.46 8.01
CA VAL A 190 1.15 3.15 9.24
C VAL A 190 0.02 3.99 9.80
N ILE A 191 -0.20 3.87 11.10
CA ILE A 191 -1.09 4.74 11.88
C ILE A 191 -0.35 5.30 13.10
N PHE A 192 -0.85 6.41 13.63
CA PHE A 192 -0.43 6.94 14.92
C PHE A 192 -1.60 6.82 15.88
N GLU A 193 -1.45 6.02 16.92
CA GLU A 193 -2.49 5.72 17.89
C GLU A 193 -1.87 5.52 19.27
N ASP A 194 -2.53 6.03 20.32
CA ASP A 194 -2.09 5.91 21.71
C ASP A 194 -0.65 6.40 21.94
N LYS A 195 -0.25 7.46 21.22
CA LYS A 195 1.10 8.07 21.25
C LYS A 195 2.20 7.17 20.71
N LEU A 196 1.84 6.18 19.92
CA LEU A 196 2.74 5.21 19.31
C LEU A 196 2.48 5.13 17.81
N TRP A 197 3.52 5.11 17.03
CA TRP A 197 3.45 4.77 15.62
C TRP A 197 3.43 3.26 15.48
N LYS A 198 2.47 2.74 14.73
CA LYS A 198 2.27 1.32 14.47
C LYS A 198 2.34 1.08 12.96
N MET A 199 3.11 0.10 12.53
CA MET A 199 3.24 -0.28 11.12
C MET A 199 2.91 -1.75 10.93
N TRP A 200 1.95 -2.05 10.07
CA TRP A 200 1.77 -3.38 9.49
C TRP A 200 2.42 -3.39 8.12
N PHE A 201 3.05 -4.50 7.76
CA PHE A 201 3.65 -4.70 6.45
C PHE A 201 3.57 -6.18 6.06
N ALA A 202 3.74 -6.49 4.78
CA ALA A 202 3.83 -7.87 4.35
C ALA A 202 5.30 -8.25 4.21
N TYR A 203 5.73 -9.38 4.79
CA TYR A 203 7.08 -9.93 4.60
C TYR A 203 7.04 -11.30 3.93
N LYS A 204 8.09 -11.66 3.22
CA LYS A 204 8.14 -12.90 2.45
C LYS A 204 9.52 -13.54 2.46
N SER A 205 9.56 -14.81 2.84
CA SER A 205 10.61 -15.77 2.47
C SER A 205 10.11 -16.66 1.32
N GLN A 206 9.27 -17.63 1.60
CA GLN A 206 8.60 -18.46 0.59
C GLN A 206 7.19 -17.92 0.26
N LYS A 207 6.41 -17.63 1.29
CA LYS A 207 5.03 -17.10 1.22
C LYS A 207 4.93 -15.83 2.03
N TYR A 208 3.97 -14.98 1.66
CA TYR A 208 3.72 -13.75 2.42
C TYR A 208 3.07 -14.03 3.77
N ARG A 209 3.51 -13.25 4.76
CA ARG A 209 2.92 -13.11 6.09
C ARG A 209 2.78 -11.62 6.40
N ILE A 210 1.96 -11.30 7.38
CA ILE A 210 1.84 -9.93 7.89
C ILE A 210 2.80 -9.76 9.06
N GLY A 211 3.67 -8.75 8.96
CA GLY A 211 4.58 -8.31 10.00
C GLY A 211 4.07 -7.06 10.70
N TYR A 212 4.68 -6.75 11.83
CA TYR A 212 4.34 -5.61 12.65
C TYR A 212 5.60 -4.93 13.21
N ALA A 213 5.53 -3.61 13.35
CA ALA A 213 6.58 -2.82 14.01
C ALA A 213 5.98 -1.61 14.72
N GLU A 214 6.70 -1.13 15.74
CA GLU A 214 6.36 0.06 16.52
C GLU A 214 7.50 1.08 16.48
N SER A 215 7.13 2.36 16.63
CA SER A 215 8.06 3.48 16.74
C SER A 215 7.51 4.57 17.64
N ILE A 216 8.38 5.24 18.39
CA ILE A 216 8.02 6.40 19.22
C ILE A 216 8.05 7.70 18.44
N ASP A 217 8.82 7.77 17.36
CA ASP A 217 9.08 8.96 16.56
C ASP A 217 8.63 8.85 15.09
N GLY A 218 8.24 7.65 14.65
CA GLY A 218 7.87 7.38 13.25
C GLY A 218 9.08 7.25 12.32
N ILE A 219 10.30 7.24 12.85
CA ILE A 219 11.56 7.20 12.10
C ILE A 219 12.27 5.86 12.35
N ASP A 220 12.61 5.59 13.61
CA ASP A 220 13.27 4.36 14.02
C ASP A 220 12.25 3.33 14.50
N TRP A 221 12.26 2.14 13.92
CA TRP A 221 11.23 1.12 14.10
C TRP A 221 11.76 -0.14 14.76
N ILE A 222 10.98 -0.68 15.70
CA ILE A 222 11.25 -1.98 16.33
C ILE A 222 10.28 -3.00 15.76
N ARG A 223 10.81 -3.98 15.00
CA ARG A 223 10.03 -5.04 14.36
C ARG A 223 9.64 -6.13 15.37
N GLN A 224 8.35 -6.46 15.44
CA GLN A 224 7.72 -7.38 16.40
C GLN A 224 6.60 -8.17 15.69
N ASP A 225 6.95 -9.01 14.71
CA ASP A 225 5.98 -9.67 13.82
C ASP A 225 4.96 -10.53 14.57
N GLU A 226 5.31 -11.05 15.76
CA GLU A 226 4.42 -11.80 16.63
C GLU A 226 3.21 -10.99 17.15
N LEU A 227 3.29 -9.66 17.06
CA LEU A 227 2.21 -8.74 17.43
C LEU A 227 1.34 -8.31 16.23
N ALA A 228 1.51 -8.93 15.07
CA ALA A 228 0.73 -8.58 13.86
C ALA A 228 -0.79 -8.78 14.02
N GLY A 229 -1.22 -9.61 14.98
CA GLY A 229 -2.63 -9.84 15.32
C GLY A 229 -3.34 -10.86 14.42
N ILE A 230 -2.67 -11.39 13.41
CA ILE A 230 -3.23 -12.36 12.45
C ILE A 230 -2.14 -13.30 11.92
N ASP A 231 -2.53 -14.53 11.62
CA ASP A 231 -1.73 -15.49 10.84
C ASP A 231 -2.64 -16.18 9.82
N VAL A 232 -2.09 -17.04 8.98
CA VAL A 232 -2.82 -17.82 7.99
C VAL A 232 -3.92 -18.66 8.63
N GLY A 233 -5.03 -18.79 7.91
CA GLY A 233 -6.13 -19.65 8.30
C GLY A 233 -5.78 -21.14 8.21
N ASN A 234 -6.65 -21.99 8.73
CA ASN A 234 -6.48 -23.44 8.63
C ASN A 234 -6.96 -24.00 7.28
N THR A 235 -7.89 -23.33 6.66
CA THR A 235 -8.50 -23.71 5.37
C THR A 235 -9.10 -22.47 4.72
N GLY A 236 -9.22 -22.47 3.40
CA GLY A 236 -9.96 -21.44 2.67
C GLY A 236 -9.07 -20.48 1.89
N PHE A 237 -9.49 -19.23 1.78
CA PHE A 237 -8.86 -18.24 0.90
C PHE A 237 -7.52 -17.69 1.43
N ASP A 238 -7.16 -17.97 2.68
CA ASP A 238 -5.99 -17.42 3.39
C ASP A 238 -5.13 -18.47 4.11
N ASP A 239 -5.24 -19.75 3.73
CA ASP A 239 -4.52 -20.86 4.38
C ASP A 239 -3.07 -21.05 3.91
N ASP A 240 -2.69 -20.45 2.77
CA ASP A 240 -1.33 -20.51 2.22
C ASP A 240 -0.54 -19.21 2.47
N MET A 241 -1.19 -18.06 2.32
CA MET A 241 -0.56 -16.75 2.52
C MET A 241 -1.57 -15.65 2.87
N ILE A 242 -1.08 -14.64 3.61
CA ILE A 242 -1.79 -13.40 3.90
C ILE A 242 -0.86 -12.21 3.64
N GLU A 243 -1.42 -11.10 3.12
CA GLU A 243 -0.62 -9.92 2.78
C GLU A 243 -1.42 -8.62 2.74
N TYR A 244 -0.69 -7.51 2.73
CA TYR A 244 -1.21 -6.16 2.46
C TYR A 244 -2.30 -5.73 3.45
N ALA A 245 -2.01 -5.90 4.75
CA ALA A 245 -2.89 -5.46 5.83
C ALA A 245 -3.14 -3.95 5.79
N ALA A 246 -4.38 -3.58 6.10
CA ALA A 246 -4.79 -2.22 6.33
C ALA A 246 -5.73 -2.19 7.55
N VAL A 247 -5.30 -1.53 8.63
CA VAL A 247 -5.96 -1.58 9.93
C VAL A 247 -6.67 -0.28 10.21
N VAL A 248 -7.97 -0.33 10.43
CA VAL A 248 -8.77 0.84 10.80
C VAL A 248 -9.42 0.62 12.16
N ARG A 249 -9.70 1.70 12.89
CA ARG A 249 -10.38 1.67 14.18
C ARG A 249 -11.77 2.24 14.04
N TYR A 250 -12.75 1.52 14.57
CA TYR A 250 -14.13 1.98 14.68
C TYR A 250 -14.78 1.44 15.95
N ASN A 251 -15.45 2.30 16.74
CA ASN A 251 -16.09 1.94 18.02
C ASN A 251 -15.15 1.17 18.97
N ASP A 252 -13.91 1.68 19.15
CA ASP A 252 -12.87 1.10 20.01
C ASP A 252 -12.43 -0.33 19.62
N GLN A 253 -12.72 -0.77 18.40
CA GLN A 253 -12.33 -2.06 17.86
C GLN A 253 -11.50 -1.88 16.59
N HIS A 254 -10.45 -2.69 16.41
CA HIS A 254 -9.68 -2.71 15.18
C HIS A 254 -10.28 -3.68 14.16
N PHE A 255 -10.24 -3.26 12.92
CA PHE A 255 -10.65 -4.02 11.74
C PHE A 255 -9.49 -4.04 10.77
N MET A 256 -9.05 -5.23 10.36
CA MET A 256 -7.96 -5.42 9.42
C MET A 256 -8.49 -5.96 8.10
N PHE A 257 -8.38 -5.15 7.04
CA PHE A 257 -8.56 -5.61 5.67
C PHE A 257 -7.25 -6.21 5.16
N TYR A 258 -7.29 -7.36 4.51
CA TYR A 258 -6.08 -8.03 3.99
C TYR A 258 -6.39 -8.86 2.75
N ASN A 259 -5.35 -9.22 2.00
CA ASN A 259 -5.44 -10.17 0.91
C ASN A 259 -5.06 -11.57 1.42
N GLY A 260 -5.76 -12.58 0.92
CA GLY A 260 -5.43 -13.99 1.11
C GLY A 260 -4.57 -14.55 -0.03
N ASN A 261 -4.73 -15.84 -0.28
CA ASN A 261 -3.96 -16.61 -1.24
C ASN A 261 -3.88 -15.96 -2.64
N ASN A 262 -2.76 -16.18 -3.33
CA ASN A 262 -2.53 -15.73 -4.70
C ASN A 262 -2.76 -14.22 -4.91
N TYR A 263 -2.29 -13.41 -3.96
CA TYR A 263 -2.38 -11.94 -4.02
C TYR A 263 -3.83 -11.40 -4.00
N GLY A 264 -4.74 -12.12 -3.32
CA GLY A 264 -6.13 -11.71 -3.19
C GLY A 264 -6.98 -11.98 -4.44
N VAL A 265 -6.64 -13.01 -5.20
CA VAL A 265 -7.46 -13.45 -6.37
C VAL A 265 -8.91 -13.73 -5.97
N ASP A 266 -9.13 -14.30 -4.78
CA ASP A 266 -10.43 -14.63 -4.24
C ASP A 266 -11.10 -13.48 -3.47
N GLY A 267 -10.43 -12.30 -3.40
CA GLY A 267 -10.99 -11.10 -2.79
C GLY A 267 -10.19 -10.56 -1.60
N ILE A 268 -10.88 -9.74 -0.79
CA ILE A 268 -10.33 -9.06 0.39
C ILE A 268 -10.98 -9.67 1.63
N GLY A 269 -10.16 -10.11 2.59
CA GLY A 269 -10.59 -10.56 3.91
C GLY A 269 -10.79 -9.40 4.87
N LEU A 270 -11.59 -9.65 5.91
CA LEU A 270 -11.77 -8.76 7.04
C LEU A 270 -11.63 -9.54 8.35
N ALA A 271 -10.57 -9.25 9.10
CA ALA A 271 -10.40 -9.72 10.47
C ALA A 271 -10.87 -8.63 11.44
N VAL A 272 -11.38 -9.05 12.59
CA VAL A 272 -11.89 -8.16 13.63
C VAL A 272 -11.21 -8.54 14.94
N GLU A 273 -10.68 -7.53 15.64
CA GLU A 273 -10.08 -7.71 16.96
C GLU A 273 -11.12 -8.23 17.95
N LYS A 274 -10.70 -9.20 18.78
CA LYS A 274 -11.58 -9.85 19.78
C LYS A 274 -11.49 -9.20 21.14
#